data_4c4ab8ec096936861b9cd8d7835db992
#
_entry.id   4c4ab8ec096936861b9cd8d7835db992
#
_cell.length_a   1.000
_cell.length_b   1.000
_cell.length_c   1.000
_cell.angle_alpha   90.00
_cell.angle_beta   90.00
_cell.angle_gamma   90.00
#
_symmetry.space_group_name_H-M   'P 1'
#
loop_
_entity.id
_entity.type
_entity.pdbx_description
1 polymer ?
#
loop_
_entity_poly.entity_id
_entity_poly.type
_entity_poly.pdbx_seq_one_letter_code
_entity_poly.pdbx_strand_id
1 'polypeptide(L)'
;MPSHYYVMTLLSMRVFIMASGLLVYPFGFNSATVKRFCENSDIYYAGDCQIGWGQWAEILIALPFSCIAKEEKGDGEEKHFLELLKSMTSSSVVCKPPVRRVAIFGGTHGNELSGVFLVKHWQENGAEIQRTGMEVKPFLTNPRAVKKCARYIDCDLNRVFDSDNLGRPVVEDIPYEVRRAQEINHIFGPKGSDDAYDLIFDLHNTTSNMGGTLILENSRDDFTIQMLHYIKNALAPERCPVLLIEHPSLKYATTRSVAKHPVGVEVGPQPQGVVRADILDKMRKIVKHGLDFVQLFNEGKEFPPCTIEVFKIMEKVDYPRNKNDEVIAIIHPKLQDQDWQPLNNGDPLFLTLDGEVIVYKENCTVYPTFINEAAYYEKKQAFVKTVKIELTAXHIRSSALDQSTS
;
A
#
# COMPACT_ATOMS: atom_id res chain seq x y z
N MET A 1 -9.77 -38.76 -4.53
CA MET A 1 -11.03 -38.22 -5.08
C MET A 1 -10.81 -37.92 -6.54
N PRO A 2 -11.74 -38.32 -7.43
CA PRO A 2 -11.53 -38.03 -8.85
C PRO A 2 -11.59 -36.53 -9.08
N SER A 3 -10.58 -36.01 -9.74
CA SER A 3 -10.56 -34.64 -10.18
C SER A 3 -11.61 -34.45 -11.29
N HIS A 4 -12.47 -33.48 -11.11
CA HIS A 4 -13.50 -33.17 -12.10
C HIS A 4 -12.93 -32.19 -13.14
N TYR A 5 -13.05 -32.54 -14.38
CA TYR A 5 -12.63 -31.72 -15.52
C TYR A 5 -13.86 -31.26 -16.28
N TYR A 6 -13.85 -30.02 -16.70
CA TYR A 6 -14.97 -29.42 -17.44
C TYR A 6 -14.45 -28.79 -18.72
N VAL A 7 -15.21 -28.98 -19.78
CA VAL A 7 -14.97 -28.33 -21.08
C VAL A 7 -16.08 -27.33 -21.32
N MET A 8 -15.72 -26.11 -21.62
CA MET A 8 -16.66 -25.02 -21.84
C MET A 8 -16.43 -24.38 -23.20
N THR A 9 -17.50 -24.05 -23.88
CA THR A 9 -17.47 -23.42 -25.21
C THR A 9 -18.10 -22.02 -25.13
N LEU A 10 -17.37 -21.01 -25.58
CA LEU A 10 -17.85 -19.64 -25.55
C LEU A 10 -17.51 -18.93 -26.84
N LEU A 11 -18.54 -18.53 -27.57
CA LEU A 11 -18.44 -17.83 -28.86
C LEU A 11 -17.46 -18.49 -29.83
N SER A 12 -16.21 -18.14 -29.83
CA SER A 12 -15.20 -18.68 -30.72
C SER A 12 -14.08 -19.45 -30.01
N MET A 13 -14.27 -19.81 -28.73
CA MET A 13 -13.26 -20.52 -27.96
C MET A 13 -13.82 -21.66 -27.14
N ARG A 14 -13.06 -22.74 -27.01
CA ARG A 14 -13.33 -23.87 -26.13
C ARG A 14 -12.32 -23.88 -24.99
N VAL A 15 -12.79 -24.22 -23.81
CA VAL A 15 -11.99 -24.14 -22.57
C VAL A 15 -11.97 -25.50 -21.90
N PHE A 16 -10.78 -25.96 -21.54
CA PHE A 16 -10.58 -27.16 -20.75
C PHE A 16 -10.08 -26.78 -19.37
N ILE A 17 -10.76 -27.25 -18.33
CA ILE A 17 -10.36 -27.04 -16.94
C ILE A 17 -9.82 -28.36 -16.40
N MET A 18 -8.61 -28.31 -15.89
CA MET A 18 -7.94 -29.48 -15.28
C MET A 18 -7.66 -29.17 -13.80
N ALA A 19 -7.40 -30.20 -13.02
CA ALA A 19 -7.00 -30.04 -11.62
C ALA A 19 -5.73 -29.20 -11.48
N SER A 20 -4.91 -29.13 -12.51
CA SER A 20 -3.64 -28.40 -12.55
C SER A 20 -3.64 -27.16 -13.42
N GLY A 21 -4.77 -26.82 -14.08
CA GLY A 21 -4.82 -25.65 -14.96
C GLY A 21 -5.98 -25.59 -15.94
N LEU A 22 -5.94 -24.59 -16.81
CA LEU A 22 -6.98 -24.29 -17.79
C LEU A 22 -6.37 -24.23 -19.19
N LEU A 23 -6.98 -24.88 -20.16
CA LEU A 23 -6.57 -24.81 -21.56
C LEU A 23 -7.69 -24.22 -22.41
N VAL A 24 -7.39 -23.18 -23.17
CA VAL A 24 -8.33 -22.49 -24.06
C VAL A 24 -7.85 -22.61 -25.50
N TYR A 25 -8.74 -22.87 -26.44
CA TYR A 25 -8.37 -22.93 -27.85
C TYR A 25 -9.45 -22.32 -28.77
N PRO A 26 -9.08 -21.85 -29.98
CA PRO A 26 -10.02 -21.22 -30.89
C PRO A 26 -11.00 -22.22 -31.50
N PHE A 27 -12.15 -21.72 -31.95
CA PHE A 27 -13.18 -22.47 -32.65
C PHE A 27 -12.62 -22.90 -34.01
N GLY A 28 -12.41 -24.18 -34.23
CA GLY A 28 -11.85 -24.68 -35.49
C GLY A 28 -11.22 -26.05 -35.34
N PHE A 29 -10.82 -26.43 -34.13
CA PHE A 29 -10.40 -27.80 -33.88
C PHE A 29 -11.66 -28.69 -33.81
N ASN A 30 -11.66 -29.80 -34.50
CA ASN A 30 -12.79 -30.72 -34.44
C ASN A 30 -12.78 -31.49 -33.11
N SER A 31 -13.95 -31.97 -32.71
CA SER A 31 -14.10 -32.67 -31.43
C SER A 31 -13.25 -33.94 -31.30
N ALA A 32 -12.94 -34.57 -32.44
CA ALA A 32 -12.12 -35.78 -32.48
C ALA A 32 -10.66 -35.47 -32.14
N THR A 33 -10.13 -34.36 -32.62
CA THR A 33 -8.77 -33.91 -32.34
C THR A 33 -8.63 -33.57 -30.84
N VAL A 34 -9.61 -32.88 -30.27
CA VAL A 34 -9.66 -32.52 -28.87
C VAL A 34 -9.74 -33.76 -27.98
N LYS A 35 -10.61 -34.70 -28.37
CA LYS A 35 -10.80 -35.96 -27.64
C LYS A 35 -9.51 -36.76 -27.60
N ARG A 36 -8.82 -36.88 -28.77
CA ARG A 36 -7.54 -37.57 -28.88
C ARG A 36 -6.45 -36.92 -28.00
N PHE A 37 -6.44 -35.61 -27.96
CA PHE A 37 -5.52 -34.85 -27.09
C PHE A 37 -5.79 -35.13 -25.62
N CYS A 38 -7.05 -35.13 -25.21
CA CYS A 38 -7.46 -35.39 -23.84
C CYS A 38 -7.08 -36.82 -23.38
N GLU A 39 -7.29 -37.79 -24.27
CA GLU A 39 -6.98 -39.21 -24.01
C GLU A 39 -5.49 -39.45 -23.80
N ASN A 40 -4.63 -38.68 -24.49
CA ASN A 40 -3.18 -38.81 -24.39
C ASN A 40 -2.56 -37.99 -23.23
N SER A 41 -3.35 -37.17 -22.56
CA SER A 41 -2.83 -36.22 -21.56
C SER A 41 -3.49 -36.34 -20.18
N ASP A 42 -4.22 -37.43 -19.93
CA ASP A 42 -5.03 -37.63 -18.71
C ASP A 42 -6.01 -36.47 -18.46
N ILE A 43 -6.59 -35.93 -19.53
CA ILE A 43 -7.57 -34.85 -19.52
C ILE A 43 -8.93 -35.41 -19.92
N TYR A 44 -9.98 -35.06 -19.22
CA TYR A 44 -11.34 -35.54 -19.49
C TYR A 44 -12.22 -34.48 -20.15
N TYR A 45 -12.99 -34.92 -21.15
CA TYR A 45 -13.94 -34.07 -21.87
C TYR A 45 -15.32 -34.14 -21.22
N ALA A 46 -15.86 -33.04 -20.77
CA ALA A 46 -17.07 -32.99 -19.95
C ALA A 46 -18.28 -32.29 -20.61
N GLY A 47 -18.16 -31.79 -21.85
CA GLY A 47 -19.28 -31.16 -22.56
C GLY A 47 -19.25 -29.64 -22.63
N ASP A 48 -20.29 -29.04 -23.17
CA ASP A 48 -20.37 -27.59 -23.42
C ASP A 48 -21.11 -26.83 -22.32
N CYS A 49 -20.51 -25.74 -21.85
CA CYS A 49 -21.09 -24.86 -20.86
C CYS A 49 -20.85 -23.39 -21.24
N GLN A 50 -21.79 -22.50 -20.99
CA GLN A 50 -21.68 -21.08 -21.35
C GLN A 50 -21.45 -20.19 -20.13
N ILE A 51 -20.44 -19.34 -20.18
CA ILE A 51 -20.10 -18.37 -19.15
C ILE A 51 -19.87 -16.99 -19.79
N GLY A 52 -20.24 -15.93 -19.11
CA GLY A 52 -20.10 -14.57 -19.62
C GLY A 52 -18.66 -14.02 -19.59
N TRP A 53 -18.37 -13.10 -20.51
CA TRP A 53 -17.02 -12.56 -20.73
C TRP A 53 -16.34 -11.95 -19.49
N GLY A 54 -17.10 -11.36 -18.58
CA GLY A 54 -16.55 -10.71 -17.41
C GLY A 54 -15.88 -11.65 -16.40
N GLN A 55 -16.30 -12.90 -16.37
CA GLN A 55 -15.75 -13.89 -15.42
C GLN A 55 -14.47 -14.58 -15.94
N TRP A 56 -14.21 -14.48 -17.26
CA TRP A 56 -13.05 -15.11 -17.88
C TRP A 56 -11.73 -14.39 -17.60
N ALA A 57 -11.78 -13.07 -17.49
CA ALA A 57 -10.59 -12.27 -17.23
C ALA A 57 -9.95 -12.62 -15.88
N GLU A 58 -10.77 -12.99 -14.88
CA GLU A 58 -10.28 -13.35 -13.54
C GLU A 58 -9.70 -14.79 -13.50
N ILE A 59 -10.23 -15.68 -14.33
CA ILE A 59 -9.78 -17.10 -14.35
C ILE A 59 -8.44 -17.24 -15.08
N LEU A 60 -8.22 -16.47 -16.15
CA LEU A 60 -6.98 -16.54 -16.94
C LEU A 60 -5.73 -16.03 -16.20
N ILE A 61 -5.90 -15.23 -15.16
CA ILE A 61 -4.80 -14.64 -14.38
C ILE A 61 -4.20 -15.63 -13.35
N ALA A 62 -4.89 -16.73 -13.05
CA ALA A 62 -4.55 -17.62 -11.93
C ALA A 62 -3.71 -18.86 -12.26
N LEU A 63 -3.21 -18.99 -13.51
CA LEU A 63 -2.52 -20.23 -13.93
C LEU A 63 -0.98 -20.15 -13.78
N PRO A 64 -0.35 -21.09 -13.08
CA PRO A 64 1.11 -21.14 -13.10
C PRO A 64 1.62 -21.65 -14.44
N PHE A 65 2.58 -20.93 -15.00
CA PHE A 65 3.19 -21.19 -16.32
C PHE A 65 3.83 -22.59 -16.44
N SER A 66 4.12 -23.25 -15.33
CA SER A 66 4.80 -24.54 -15.31
C SER A 66 3.97 -25.72 -15.85
N CYS A 67 2.66 -25.54 -15.97
CA CYS A 67 1.79 -26.63 -16.48
C CYS A 67 1.68 -26.70 -17.99
N ILE A 68 2.16 -25.67 -18.72
CA ILE A 68 2.03 -25.58 -20.17
C ILE A 68 3.26 -26.12 -20.92
N ALA A 69 4.35 -26.39 -20.20
CA ALA A 69 5.66 -26.64 -20.79
C ALA A 69 6.09 -28.09 -20.92
N LYS A 70 5.15 -29.05 -21.00
CA LYS A 70 5.49 -30.43 -21.37
C LYS A 70 4.94 -30.74 -22.74
N GLU A 71 5.75 -30.48 -23.75
CA GLU A 71 6.09 -31.21 -24.74
C GLU A 71 6.23 -31.11 -26.15
N GLU A 72 6.83 -31.91 -26.68
CA GLU A 72 7.52 -32.17 -27.89
C GLU A 72 6.60 -32.35 -29.10
N LYS A 73 7.05 -31.80 -30.22
CA LYS A 73 6.63 -32.11 -31.62
C LYS A 73 5.14 -32.07 -31.93
N GLY A 74 4.60 -30.87 -31.95
CA GLY A 74 3.32 -30.61 -32.63
C GLY A 74 3.53 -29.78 -33.89
N ASP A 75 2.61 -29.90 -34.81
CA ASP A 75 2.55 -29.15 -36.07
C ASP A 75 2.58 -27.62 -35.83
N GLY A 76 3.01 -26.87 -36.82
CA GLY A 76 3.22 -25.43 -36.75
C GLY A 76 2.08 -24.60 -36.14
N GLU A 77 0.85 -25.08 -36.26
CA GLU A 77 -0.34 -24.42 -35.71
C GLU A 77 -0.40 -24.44 -34.20
N GLU A 78 0.09 -25.52 -33.59
CA GLU A 78 0.15 -25.65 -32.12
C GLU A 78 1.18 -24.70 -31.52
N LYS A 79 2.31 -24.51 -32.18
CA LYS A 79 3.35 -23.60 -31.82
C LYS A 79 2.84 -22.15 -31.90
N HIS A 80 2.13 -21.82 -32.95
CA HIS A 80 1.54 -20.50 -33.16
C HIS A 80 0.46 -20.20 -32.09
N PHE A 81 -0.34 -21.22 -31.72
CA PHE A 81 -1.36 -21.09 -30.68
C PHE A 81 -0.73 -20.87 -29.29
N LEU A 82 0.34 -21.59 -28.99
CA LEU A 82 1.10 -21.41 -27.74
C LEU A 82 1.74 -20.02 -27.67
N GLU A 83 2.24 -19.53 -28.79
CA GLU A 83 2.78 -18.17 -28.92
C GLU A 83 1.66 -17.12 -28.73
N LEU A 84 0.49 -17.36 -29.31
CA LEU A 84 -0.68 -16.50 -29.15
C LEU A 84 -1.18 -16.53 -27.70
N LEU A 85 -1.22 -17.68 -27.08
CA LEU A 85 -1.58 -17.83 -25.65
C LEU A 85 -0.57 -17.11 -24.76
N LYS A 86 0.71 -17.24 -25.07
CA LYS A 86 1.77 -16.50 -24.37
C LYS A 86 1.60 -15.00 -24.55
N SER A 87 1.22 -14.54 -25.75
CA SER A 87 0.97 -13.11 -26.01
C SER A 87 -0.30 -12.62 -25.34
N MET A 88 -1.32 -13.47 -25.22
CA MET A 88 -2.59 -13.12 -24.56
C MET A 88 -2.50 -13.20 -23.02
N THR A 89 -1.63 -14.09 -22.50
CA THR A 89 -1.39 -14.22 -21.07
C THR A 89 -0.22 -13.39 -20.58
N SER A 90 0.58 -12.80 -21.47
CA SER A 90 1.54 -11.79 -21.07
C SER A 90 0.76 -10.52 -20.71
N SER A 91 0.41 -10.37 -19.45
CA SER A 91 0.07 -9.06 -18.94
C SER A 91 1.23 -8.15 -19.37
N SER A 92 0.92 -7.11 -20.13
CA SER A 92 1.95 -6.19 -20.61
C SER A 92 2.76 -5.70 -19.42
N VAL A 93 4.03 -6.03 -19.41
CA VAL A 93 4.95 -5.57 -18.37
C VAL A 93 5.04 -4.05 -18.44
N VAL A 94 4.69 -3.38 -17.37
CA VAL A 94 4.78 -1.92 -17.30
C VAL A 94 6.22 -1.57 -16.92
N CYS A 95 6.93 -0.94 -17.85
CA CYS A 95 8.28 -0.45 -17.59
C CYS A 95 8.20 0.86 -16.82
N LYS A 96 8.88 0.92 -15.69
CA LYS A 96 8.93 2.11 -14.84
C LYS A 96 10.38 2.59 -14.73
N PRO A 97 10.62 3.90 -14.64
CA PRO A 97 12.00 4.39 -14.45
C PRO A 97 12.60 3.84 -13.15
N PRO A 98 13.93 3.66 -13.11
CA PRO A 98 14.59 3.25 -11.88
C PRO A 98 14.46 4.32 -10.78
N VAL A 99 14.45 3.87 -9.53
CA VAL A 99 14.38 4.76 -8.36
C VAL A 99 15.82 5.08 -7.95
N ARG A 100 16.24 6.31 -8.13
CA ARG A 100 17.62 6.75 -7.90
C ARG A 100 17.80 7.55 -6.62
N ARG A 101 16.77 8.29 -6.19
CA ARG A 101 16.87 9.17 -5.01
C ARG A 101 15.75 8.85 -4.06
N VAL A 102 16.12 8.39 -2.87
CA VAL A 102 15.21 8.01 -1.78
C VAL A 102 15.52 8.87 -0.57
N ALA A 103 14.49 9.39 0.10
CA ALA A 103 14.67 10.05 1.38
C ALA A 103 13.90 9.31 2.47
N ILE A 104 14.44 9.36 3.69
CA ILE A 104 13.81 8.81 4.88
C ILE A 104 13.64 9.98 5.84
N PHE A 105 12.39 10.36 6.09
CA PHE A 105 12.02 11.48 6.94
C PHE A 105 11.68 11.00 8.34
N GLY A 106 12.32 11.60 9.36
CA GLY A 106 11.96 11.41 10.75
C GLY A 106 11.76 12.76 11.42
N GLY A 107 10.90 12.82 12.41
CA GLY A 107 10.65 14.04 13.15
C GLY A 107 9.77 15.06 12.44
N THR A 108 8.94 14.62 11.49
CA THR A 108 7.86 15.44 10.93
C THR A 108 6.97 15.94 12.06
N HIS A 109 6.68 15.06 13.01
CA HIS A 109 6.15 15.41 14.34
C HIS A 109 7.26 15.19 15.36
N GLY A 110 7.61 16.21 16.12
CA GLY A 110 8.81 16.20 16.95
C GLY A 110 8.76 15.29 18.17
N ASN A 111 7.56 14.84 18.56
CA ASN A 111 7.36 13.93 19.70
C ASN A 111 7.11 12.47 19.29
N GLU A 112 7.23 12.17 18.02
CA GLU A 112 7.16 10.80 17.50
C GLU A 112 8.59 10.31 17.31
N LEU A 113 9.12 9.65 18.33
CA LEU A 113 10.56 9.58 18.50
C LEU A 113 11.27 8.43 17.78
N SER A 114 10.55 7.38 17.33
CA SER A 114 11.22 6.27 16.65
C SER A 114 11.94 6.74 15.38
N GLY A 115 11.25 7.49 14.52
CA GLY A 115 11.83 8.04 13.30
C GLY A 115 12.96 9.03 13.58
N VAL A 116 12.84 9.81 14.66
CA VAL A 116 13.88 10.76 15.08
C VAL A 116 15.17 10.00 15.42
N PHE A 117 15.04 8.94 16.24
CA PHE A 117 16.20 8.13 16.65
C PHE A 117 16.84 7.43 15.45
N LEU A 118 16.02 6.83 14.56
CA LEU A 118 16.54 6.13 13.39
C LEU A 118 17.26 7.09 12.44
N VAL A 119 16.64 8.23 12.13
CA VAL A 119 17.24 9.22 11.22
C VAL A 119 18.56 9.74 11.76
N LYS A 120 18.63 10.10 13.04
CA LYS A 120 19.88 10.57 13.65
C LYS A 120 20.97 9.48 13.60
N HIS A 121 20.59 8.22 13.92
CA HIS A 121 21.52 7.09 13.82
C HIS A 121 22.05 6.92 12.41
N TRP A 122 21.15 6.95 11.41
CA TRP A 122 21.54 6.76 10.00
C TRP A 122 22.33 7.94 9.42
N GLN A 123 22.15 9.14 9.97
CA GLN A 123 22.99 10.29 9.61
C GLN A 123 24.43 10.10 10.09
N GLU A 124 24.62 9.43 11.22
CA GLU A 124 25.95 9.13 11.78
C GLU A 124 26.53 7.86 11.17
N ASN A 125 25.73 6.83 10.97
CA ASN A 125 26.14 5.54 10.41
C ASN A 125 25.03 4.99 9.52
N GLY A 126 25.10 5.28 8.23
CA GLY A 126 24.08 4.91 7.24
C GLY A 126 24.32 3.59 6.55
N ALA A 127 25.27 2.75 7.01
CA ALA A 127 25.64 1.53 6.27
C ALA A 127 24.44 0.59 6.00
N GLU A 128 23.54 0.44 6.97
CA GLU A 128 22.42 -0.50 6.82
C GLU A 128 21.32 -0.02 5.85
N ILE A 129 21.32 1.28 5.51
CA ILE A 129 20.34 1.83 4.54
C ILE A 129 20.94 2.10 3.16
N GLN A 130 22.25 1.89 2.99
CA GLN A 130 22.88 2.07 1.68
C GLN A 130 22.51 0.91 0.75
N ARG A 131 22.27 1.24 -0.52
CA ARG A 131 21.97 0.25 -1.57
C ARG A 131 22.65 0.69 -2.85
N THR A 132 23.11 -0.28 -3.63
CA THR A 132 23.79 -0.01 -4.90
C THR A 132 22.83 0.68 -5.87
N GLY A 133 23.32 1.70 -6.56
CA GLY A 133 22.60 2.37 -7.65
C GLY A 133 21.56 3.37 -7.21
N MET A 134 21.52 3.72 -5.92
CA MET A 134 20.62 4.76 -5.44
C MET A 134 21.24 5.56 -4.30
N GLU A 135 20.82 6.81 -4.18
CA GLU A 135 21.12 7.67 -3.03
C GLU A 135 19.99 7.48 -2.00
N VAL A 136 20.36 7.23 -0.74
CA VAL A 136 19.39 7.15 0.36
C VAL A 136 19.77 8.21 1.39
N LYS A 137 18.88 9.19 1.60
CA LYS A 137 19.15 10.37 2.45
C LYS A 137 18.25 10.38 3.67
N PRO A 138 18.78 10.08 4.86
CA PRO A 138 18.03 10.30 6.11
C PRO A 138 17.97 11.80 6.43
N PHE A 139 16.80 12.28 6.86
CA PHE A 139 16.55 13.71 6.99
C PHE A 139 15.64 14.01 8.18
N LEU A 140 16.04 14.97 9.01
CA LEU A 140 15.25 15.43 10.16
C LEU A 140 14.34 16.56 9.69
N THR A 141 13.04 16.30 9.62
CA THR A 141 12.10 17.19 8.93
C THR A 141 11.75 18.44 9.72
N ASN A 142 11.48 18.32 11.04
CA ASN A 142 11.08 19.45 11.87
C ASN A 142 12.00 19.56 13.11
N PRO A 143 13.22 20.08 12.93
CA PRO A 143 14.19 20.09 14.02
C PRO A 143 13.76 20.92 15.24
N ARG A 144 12.99 22.01 15.06
CA ARG A 144 12.52 22.81 16.19
C ARG A 144 11.49 22.03 17.03
N ALA A 145 10.57 21.34 16.38
CA ALA A 145 9.58 20.50 17.07
C ALA A 145 10.26 19.32 17.78
N VAL A 146 11.28 18.72 17.15
CA VAL A 146 12.10 17.65 17.78
C VAL A 146 12.77 18.17 19.03
N LYS A 147 13.39 19.35 18.97
CA LYS A 147 14.08 19.96 20.12
C LYS A 147 13.13 20.19 21.29
N LYS A 148 11.88 20.60 20.98
CA LYS A 148 10.84 20.82 22.01
C LYS A 148 10.10 19.54 22.42
N CYS A 149 10.34 18.46 21.75
CA CYS A 149 9.56 17.22 21.88
C CYS A 149 8.05 17.52 21.79
N ALA A 150 7.68 18.29 20.76
CA ALA A 150 6.31 18.71 20.50
C ALA A 150 5.89 18.26 19.10
N ARG A 151 4.58 18.15 18.88
CA ARG A 151 4.08 17.74 17.57
C ARG A 151 4.49 18.75 16.49
N TYR A 152 4.35 20.05 16.77
CA TYR A 152 4.73 21.14 15.86
C TYR A 152 5.02 22.40 16.69
N ILE A 153 5.47 23.46 16.02
CA ILE A 153 5.75 24.77 16.65
C ILE A 153 4.54 25.69 16.44
N ASP A 154 4.19 26.02 15.19
CA ASP A 154 3.08 26.91 14.84
C ASP A 154 1.89 26.16 14.27
N CYS A 155 2.13 25.16 13.40
CA CYS A 155 1.09 24.37 12.76
C CYS A 155 1.66 23.02 12.32
N ASP A 156 0.78 22.07 12.00
CA ASP A 156 1.19 20.71 11.62
C ASP A 156 1.91 20.72 10.26
N LEU A 157 3.21 20.43 10.29
CA LEU A 157 4.04 20.35 9.07
C LEU A 157 3.45 19.38 8.04
N ASN A 158 2.80 18.30 8.51
CA ASN A 158 2.24 17.26 7.67
C ASN A 158 0.90 17.64 7.02
N ARG A 159 0.54 18.94 7.04
CA ARG A 159 -0.72 19.44 6.48
C ARG A 159 -0.51 20.70 5.60
N VAL A 160 0.74 21.10 5.34
CA VAL A 160 1.03 22.39 4.68
C VAL A 160 1.78 22.25 3.34
N PHE A 161 1.76 21.06 2.74
CA PHE A 161 2.42 20.83 1.43
C PHE A 161 1.44 20.99 0.26
N ASP A 162 0.39 21.76 0.43
CA ASP A 162 -0.51 22.18 -0.65
C ASP A 162 0.10 23.32 -1.46
N SER A 163 -0.43 23.55 -2.66
CA SER A 163 0.10 24.59 -3.57
C SER A 163 0.03 25.99 -3.00
N ASP A 164 -1.00 26.30 -2.20
CA ASP A 164 -1.14 27.63 -1.59
C ASP A 164 -0.02 27.90 -0.61
N ASN A 165 0.25 26.96 0.31
CA ASN A 165 1.32 27.12 1.30
C ASN A 165 2.71 27.07 0.65
N LEU A 166 2.94 26.15 -0.30
CA LEU A 166 4.26 26.03 -0.96
C LEU A 166 4.57 27.26 -1.83
N GLY A 167 3.55 27.92 -2.39
CA GLY A 167 3.71 29.13 -3.19
C GLY A 167 3.55 30.42 -2.41
N ARG A 168 3.30 30.36 -1.11
CA ARG A 168 3.04 31.52 -0.27
C ARG A 168 4.29 32.41 -0.15
N PRO A 169 4.15 33.76 -0.31
CA PRO A 169 5.29 34.65 -0.13
C PRO A 169 5.87 34.56 1.29
N VAL A 170 7.20 34.57 1.39
CA VAL A 170 7.89 34.55 2.68
C VAL A 170 7.83 35.96 3.28
N VAL A 171 7.03 36.11 4.33
CA VAL A 171 6.90 37.35 5.10
C VAL A 171 7.23 37.07 6.57
N GLU A 172 7.39 38.11 7.35
CA GLU A 172 7.85 38.01 8.74
C GLU A 172 6.99 37.08 9.59
N ASP A 173 5.68 37.10 9.38
CA ASP A 173 4.71 36.34 10.20
C ASP A 173 4.30 34.98 9.64
N ILE A 174 4.99 34.48 8.60
CA ILE A 174 4.66 33.16 8.05
C ILE A 174 4.92 32.07 9.13
N PRO A 175 3.99 31.11 9.31
CA PRO A 175 4.22 30.04 10.28
C PRO A 175 5.53 29.27 10.00
N TYR A 176 6.20 28.86 11.05
CA TYR A 176 7.48 28.16 10.92
C TYR A 176 7.37 26.93 10.02
N GLU A 177 6.32 26.13 10.19
CA GLU A 177 6.16 24.89 9.39
C GLU A 177 5.88 25.20 7.93
N VAL A 178 5.22 26.30 7.58
CA VAL A 178 5.03 26.69 6.18
C VAL A 178 6.39 27.03 5.53
N ARG A 179 7.21 27.79 6.25
CA ARG A 179 8.57 28.10 5.77
C ARG A 179 9.40 26.81 5.63
N ARG A 180 9.31 25.93 6.63
CA ARG A 180 10.02 24.65 6.61
C ARG A 180 9.56 23.75 5.44
N ALA A 181 8.26 23.73 5.15
CA ALA A 181 7.70 23.01 4.01
C ALA A 181 8.29 23.52 2.69
N GLN A 182 8.42 24.84 2.55
CA GLN A 182 9.04 25.45 1.35
C GLN A 182 10.51 25.04 1.21
N GLU A 183 11.26 24.99 2.32
CA GLU A 183 12.66 24.50 2.34
C GLU A 183 12.72 23.03 1.89
N ILE A 184 11.87 22.19 2.45
CA ILE A 184 11.81 20.75 2.12
C ILE A 184 11.43 20.58 0.64
N ASN A 185 10.46 21.33 0.15
CA ASN A 185 10.06 21.31 -1.27
C ASN A 185 11.22 21.72 -2.18
N HIS A 186 12.04 22.67 -1.77
CA HIS A 186 13.22 23.08 -2.51
C HIS A 186 14.28 21.97 -2.56
N ILE A 187 14.52 21.27 -1.43
CA ILE A 187 15.55 20.21 -1.32
C ILE A 187 15.13 18.95 -2.08
N PHE A 188 13.88 18.50 -1.88
CA PHE A 188 13.42 17.18 -2.33
C PHE A 188 12.46 17.24 -3.53
N GLY A 189 12.00 18.42 -3.89
CA GLY A 189 11.06 18.68 -4.96
C GLY A 189 11.71 19.33 -6.17
N PRO A 190 11.01 20.26 -6.82
CA PRO A 190 9.66 20.73 -6.46
C PRO A 190 8.58 19.66 -6.66
N LYS A 191 7.62 19.66 -5.76
CA LYS A 191 6.47 18.74 -5.82
C LYS A 191 5.81 18.80 -7.21
N GLY A 192 5.59 17.63 -7.82
CA GLY A 192 4.97 17.50 -9.14
C GLY A 192 5.93 17.67 -10.31
N SER A 193 7.23 17.86 -10.07
CA SER A 193 8.23 18.00 -11.13
C SER A 193 9.02 16.70 -11.36
N ASP A 194 9.67 16.62 -12.50
CA ASP A 194 10.57 15.49 -12.82
C ASP A 194 11.80 15.49 -11.91
N ASP A 195 12.16 16.65 -11.35
CA ASP A 195 13.33 16.79 -10.46
C ASP A 195 13.06 16.33 -9.03
N ALA A 196 11.79 16.05 -8.67
CA ALA A 196 11.44 15.59 -7.33
C ALA A 196 12.09 14.24 -7.04
N TYR A 197 12.39 14.00 -5.77
CA TYR A 197 12.86 12.69 -5.29
C TYR A 197 11.89 11.60 -5.72
N ASP A 198 12.42 10.42 -5.98
CA ASP A 198 11.59 9.32 -6.48
C ASP A 198 10.73 8.73 -5.37
N LEU A 199 11.27 8.57 -4.18
CA LEU A 199 10.59 7.90 -3.06
C LEU A 199 10.91 8.60 -1.75
N ILE A 200 9.90 8.80 -0.92
CA ILE A 200 10.08 9.28 0.47
C ILE A 200 9.33 8.33 1.41
N PHE A 201 10.05 7.80 2.41
CA PHE A 201 9.47 7.16 3.59
C PHE A 201 9.37 8.21 4.68
N ASP A 202 8.16 8.48 5.15
CA ASP A 202 7.92 9.45 6.23
C ASP A 202 7.51 8.69 7.50
N LEU A 203 8.38 8.71 8.50
CA LEU A 203 8.29 7.84 9.68
C LEU A 203 7.50 8.52 10.79
N HIS A 204 6.44 7.86 11.24
CA HIS A 204 5.52 8.35 12.27
C HIS A 204 5.25 7.31 13.33
N ASN A 205 4.91 7.77 14.53
CA ASN A 205 4.36 6.93 15.59
C ASN A 205 2.93 7.36 15.90
N THR A 206 2.17 6.43 16.42
CA THR A 206 0.81 6.68 16.91
C THR A 206 0.63 6.02 18.27
N THR A 207 -0.20 6.63 19.13
CA THR A 207 -0.57 6.01 20.40
C THR A 207 -1.55 4.86 20.21
N SER A 208 -2.17 4.77 19.01
CA SER A 208 -3.14 3.73 18.70
C SER A 208 -2.47 2.40 18.34
N ASN A 209 -3.21 1.31 18.51
CA ASN A 209 -2.72 -0.06 18.28
C ASN A 209 -2.74 -0.40 16.79
N MET A 210 -2.00 0.39 15.99
CA MET A 210 -2.03 0.29 14.53
C MET A 210 -1.09 -0.78 13.96
N GLY A 211 -0.14 -1.26 14.75
CA GLY A 211 0.90 -2.16 14.25
C GLY A 211 1.86 -1.42 13.33
N GLY A 212 2.44 -2.13 12.37
CA GLY A 212 3.33 -1.55 11.36
C GLY A 212 2.54 -1.09 10.15
N THR A 213 1.80 0.00 10.29
CA THR A 213 0.92 0.50 9.22
C THR A 213 1.71 1.21 8.13
N LEU A 214 1.38 0.91 6.89
CA LEU A 214 1.90 1.60 5.70
C LEU A 214 0.79 2.47 5.14
N ILE A 215 1.11 3.72 4.79
CA ILE A 215 0.10 4.66 4.26
C ILE A 215 0.36 4.89 2.77
N LEU A 216 -0.63 4.58 1.96
CA LEU A 216 -0.65 4.74 0.50
C LEU A 216 -1.49 5.97 0.16
N GLU A 217 -0.98 6.83 -0.71
CA GLU A 217 -1.68 8.07 -1.10
C GLU A 217 -2.38 7.98 -2.45
N ASN A 218 -2.01 6.99 -3.29
CA ASN A 218 -2.52 6.89 -4.66
C ASN A 218 -2.76 5.42 -5.01
N SER A 219 -4.03 5.07 -5.22
CA SER A 219 -4.44 3.69 -5.55
C SER A 219 -3.99 3.22 -6.94
N ARG A 220 -3.42 4.12 -7.76
CA ARG A 220 -2.93 3.81 -9.11
C ARG A 220 -1.40 3.73 -9.18
N ASP A 221 -0.72 3.83 -8.04
CA ASP A 221 0.73 3.77 -8.00
C ASP A 221 1.19 2.31 -7.90
N ASP A 222 1.29 1.64 -9.05
CA ASP A 222 1.71 0.23 -9.15
C ASP A 222 3.04 -0.03 -8.44
N PHE A 223 4.01 0.89 -8.60
CA PHE A 223 5.32 0.73 -7.97
C PHE A 223 5.18 0.66 -6.45
N THR A 224 4.47 1.64 -5.88
CA THR A 224 4.28 1.65 -4.43
C THR A 224 3.48 0.43 -3.97
N ILE A 225 2.39 0.06 -4.66
CA ILE A 225 1.58 -1.12 -4.29
C ILE A 225 2.47 -2.38 -4.28
N GLN A 226 3.31 -2.59 -5.30
CA GLN A 226 4.23 -3.73 -5.36
C GLN A 226 5.22 -3.70 -4.18
N MET A 227 5.75 -2.52 -3.86
CA MET A 227 6.66 -2.37 -2.71
C MET A 227 5.95 -2.71 -1.39
N LEU A 228 4.72 -2.22 -1.20
CA LEU A 228 3.96 -2.53 0.02
C LEU A 228 3.65 -4.03 0.12
N HIS A 229 3.32 -4.66 -1.00
CA HIS A 229 3.12 -6.12 -1.07
C HIS A 229 4.41 -6.85 -0.63
N TYR A 230 5.55 -6.43 -1.15
CA TYR A 230 6.86 -7.00 -0.79
C TYR A 230 7.12 -6.87 0.72
N ILE A 231 6.93 -5.66 1.26
CA ILE A 231 7.16 -5.38 2.70
C ILE A 231 6.25 -6.26 3.57
N LYS A 232 4.95 -6.35 3.22
CA LYS A 232 3.99 -7.18 3.97
C LYS A 232 4.43 -8.64 4.00
N ASN A 233 4.87 -9.17 2.87
CA ASN A 233 5.31 -10.57 2.77
C ASN A 233 6.60 -10.81 3.57
N ALA A 234 7.53 -9.85 3.54
CA ALA A 234 8.79 -9.96 4.28
C ALA A 234 8.58 -9.92 5.80
N LEU A 235 7.54 -9.20 6.26
CA LEU A 235 7.24 -9.07 7.69
C LEU A 235 6.31 -10.16 8.22
N ALA A 236 5.65 -10.92 7.33
CA ALA A 236 4.71 -11.96 7.77
C ALA A 236 5.36 -12.89 8.79
N PRO A 237 4.66 -13.32 9.85
CA PRO A 237 3.23 -13.09 10.14
C PRO A 237 2.91 -11.79 10.91
N GLU A 238 3.86 -10.88 11.08
CA GLU A 238 3.62 -9.62 11.78
C GLU A 238 2.55 -8.78 11.03
N ARG A 239 1.67 -8.14 11.78
CA ARG A 239 0.59 -7.33 11.21
C ARG A 239 1.17 -6.07 10.56
N CYS A 240 0.89 -5.90 9.27
CA CYS A 240 1.36 -4.78 8.47
C CYS A 240 0.20 -4.29 7.57
N PRO A 241 -0.79 -3.60 8.15
CA PRO A 241 -1.93 -3.12 7.36
C PRO A 241 -1.55 -1.96 6.47
N VAL A 242 -2.32 -1.78 5.38
CA VAL A 242 -2.15 -0.64 4.46
C VAL A 242 -3.37 0.26 4.58
N LEU A 243 -3.14 1.53 4.89
CA LEU A 243 -4.17 2.57 4.95
C LEU A 243 -4.10 3.38 3.65
N LEU A 244 -5.20 3.42 2.90
CA LEU A 244 -5.32 4.26 1.71
C LEU A 244 -6.01 5.58 2.10
N ILE A 245 -5.30 6.69 1.97
CA ILE A 245 -5.82 8.02 2.37
C ILE A 245 -6.40 8.80 1.18
N GLU A 246 -6.79 8.12 0.12
CA GLU A 246 -7.38 8.74 -1.08
C GLU A 246 -8.89 8.93 -0.88
N HIS A 247 -9.33 10.18 -0.73
CA HIS A 247 -10.75 10.52 -0.54
C HIS A 247 -11.04 11.87 -1.21
N PRO A 248 -12.13 11.98 -1.99
CA PRO A 248 -12.42 13.21 -2.74
C PRO A 248 -12.56 14.48 -1.90
N SER A 249 -13.06 14.37 -0.67
CA SER A 249 -13.27 15.52 0.21
C SER A 249 -12.07 15.82 1.11
N LEU A 250 -11.01 14.97 1.09
CA LEU A 250 -9.83 15.14 1.92
C LEU A 250 -8.64 15.53 1.05
N LYS A 251 -8.11 16.72 1.29
CA LYS A 251 -6.89 17.17 0.61
C LYS A 251 -5.71 16.92 1.54
N TYR A 252 -4.99 15.84 1.26
CA TYR A 252 -3.79 15.53 2.05
C TYR A 252 -2.60 16.27 1.45
N ALA A 253 -2.02 17.14 2.26
CA ALA A 253 -0.83 17.91 1.91
C ALA A 253 0.32 17.43 2.79
N THR A 254 0.65 16.17 2.64
CA THR A 254 1.66 15.50 3.48
C THR A 254 3.07 15.90 3.09
N THR A 255 3.98 15.80 4.04
CA THR A 255 5.40 16.06 3.86
C THR A 255 5.99 15.20 2.74
N ARG A 256 5.65 13.92 2.73
CA ARG A 256 6.15 12.95 1.75
C ARG A 256 5.56 13.13 0.35
N SER A 257 4.46 13.90 0.22
CA SER A 257 3.79 14.13 -1.07
C SER A 257 4.68 14.87 -2.07
N VAL A 258 5.80 15.41 -1.64
CA VAL A 258 6.82 16.02 -2.52
C VAL A 258 7.38 14.97 -3.49
N ALA A 259 7.55 13.71 -3.06
CA ALA A 259 8.14 12.65 -3.88
C ALA A 259 7.13 12.08 -4.89
N LYS A 260 7.68 11.44 -5.93
CA LYS A 260 6.89 10.74 -6.96
C LYS A 260 6.13 9.55 -6.35
N HIS A 261 6.76 8.86 -5.38
CA HIS A 261 6.18 7.70 -4.68
C HIS A 261 6.19 7.99 -3.17
N PRO A 262 5.14 8.64 -2.64
CA PRO A 262 5.09 8.93 -1.20
C PRO A 262 4.60 7.73 -0.39
N VAL A 263 5.30 7.43 0.71
CA VAL A 263 4.92 6.35 1.63
C VAL A 263 4.98 6.86 3.06
N GLY A 264 3.87 6.75 3.77
CA GLY A 264 3.84 6.96 5.21
C GLY A 264 4.09 5.64 5.94
N VAL A 265 4.85 5.71 7.02
CA VAL A 265 5.09 4.56 7.92
C VAL A 265 4.60 4.98 9.30
N GLU A 266 3.52 4.36 9.77
CA GLU A 266 2.82 4.75 11.00
C GLU A 266 2.82 3.58 11.97
N VAL A 267 3.69 3.60 12.96
CA VAL A 267 3.89 2.43 13.83
C VAL A 267 3.48 2.76 15.28
N GLY A 268 2.68 1.87 15.83
CA GLY A 268 2.22 1.99 17.22
C GLY A 268 1.75 0.66 17.79
N PRO A 269 1.39 0.63 19.08
CA PRO A 269 1.23 1.81 19.97
C PRO A 269 2.54 2.28 20.62
N GLN A 270 2.74 3.58 20.63
CA GLN A 270 3.87 4.19 21.34
C GLN A 270 3.44 5.55 21.90
N PRO A 271 3.63 5.81 23.19
CA PRO A 271 3.34 7.14 23.72
C PRO A 271 4.20 8.23 23.07
N GLN A 272 3.67 9.44 22.99
CA GLN A 272 4.43 10.61 22.54
C GLN A 272 5.59 10.87 23.53
N GLY A 273 6.74 11.25 23.01
CA GLY A 273 7.92 11.53 23.84
C GLY A 273 8.60 10.29 24.43
N VAL A 274 8.27 9.10 23.92
CA VAL A 274 8.81 7.81 24.38
C VAL A 274 9.34 7.03 23.17
N VAL A 275 10.38 6.22 23.38
CA VAL A 275 10.85 5.25 22.39
C VAL A 275 10.68 3.84 22.95
N ARG A 276 9.93 3.00 22.26
CA ARG A 276 9.80 1.58 22.56
C ARG A 276 10.68 0.80 21.58
N ALA A 277 11.50 -0.10 22.10
CA ALA A 277 12.43 -0.88 21.28
C ALA A 277 11.71 -1.74 20.23
N ASP A 278 10.58 -2.34 20.61
CA ASP A 278 9.78 -3.18 19.69
C ASP A 278 9.18 -2.36 18.54
N ILE A 279 8.71 -1.16 18.83
CA ILE A 279 8.11 -0.25 17.84
C ILE A 279 9.20 0.30 16.91
N LEU A 280 10.33 0.71 17.47
CA LEU A 280 11.47 1.20 16.68
C LEU A 280 11.99 0.09 15.74
N ASP A 281 12.14 -1.14 16.25
CA ASP A 281 12.62 -2.29 15.47
C ASP A 281 11.68 -2.57 14.30
N LYS A 282 10.37 -2.54 14.52
CA LYS A 282 9.38 -2.74 13.46
C LYS A 282 9.51 -1.67 12.37
N MET A 283 9.64 -0.40 12.77
CA MET A 283 9.82 0.71 11.83
C MET A 283 11.10 0.53 11.01
N ARG A 284 12.20 0.16 11.67
CA ARG A 284 13.51 -0.08 11.08
C ARG A 284 13.43 -1.19 10.01
N LYS A 285 12.76 -2.31 10.34
CA LYS A 285 12.56 -3.43 9.41
C LYS A 285 11.74 -3.03 8.18
N ILE A 286 10.68 -2.24 8.37
CA ILE A 286 9.84 -1.75 7.26
C ILE A 286 10.70 -0.98 6.25
N VAL A 287 11.49 -0.02 6.73
CA VAL A 287 12.35 0.80 5.85
C VAL A 287 13.36 -0.09 5.11
N LYS A 288 14.02 -0.99 5.82
CA LYS A 288 15.05 -1.87 5.21
C LYS A 288 14.44 -2.75 4.12
N HIS A 289 13.28 -3.36 4.36
CA HIS A 289 12.59 -4.17 3.33
C HIS A 289 12.16 -3.32 2.13
N GLY A 290 11.70 -2.09 2.38
CA GLY A 290 11.38 -1.17 1.28
C GLY A 290 12.59 -0.87 0.42
N LEU A 291 13.73 -0.62 1.03
CA LEU A 291 14.99 -0.37 0.29
C LEU A 291 15.47 -1.62 -0.45
N ASP A 292 15.30 -2.81 0.12
CA ASP A 292 15.62 -4.08 -0.55
C ASP A 292 14.76 -4.25 -1.81
N PHE A 293 13.46 -3.95 -1.72
CA PHE A 293 12.57 -3.97 -2.89
C PHE A 293 13.10 -3.04 -3.99
N VAL A 294 13.44 -1.80 -3.62
CA VAL A 294 13.92 -0.79 -4.58
C VAL A 294 15.20 -1.28 -5.27
N GLN A 295 16.13 -1.87 -4.51
CA GLN A 295 17.37 -2.40 -5.08
C GLN A 295 17.07 -3.51 -6.08
N LEU A 296 16.25 -4.50 -5.71
CA LEU A 296 15.86 -5.60 -6.59
C LEU A 296 15.19 -5.08 -7.87
N PHE A 297 14.30 -4.10 -7.72
CA PHE A 297 13.62 -3.46 -8.86
C PHE A 297 14.64 -2.81 -9.80
N ASN A 298 15.57 -2.01 -9.24
CA ASN A 298 16.59 -1.32 -10.03
C ASN A 298 17.55 -2.30 -10.72
N GLU A 299 17.79 -3.46 -10.12
CA GLU A 299 18.61 -4.54 -10.70
C GLU A 299 17.89 -5.33 -11.79
N GLY A 300 16.64 -4.98 -12.08
CA GLY A 300 15.88 -5.58 -13.17
C GLY A 300 14.98 -6.73 -12.79
N LYS A 301 14.80 -6.98 -11.48
CA LYS A 301 13.84 -8.00 -11.06
C LYS A 301 12.43 -7.60 -11.51
N GLU A 302 11.72 -8.53 -12.10
CA GLU A 302 10.32 -8.36 -12.49
C GLU A 302 9.42 -8.72 -11.31
N PHE A 303 8.36 -7.93 -11.14
CA PHE A 303 7.37 -8.15 -10.10
C PHE A 303 6.03 -8.44 -10.79
N PRO A 304 5.57 -9.70 -10.77
CA PRO A 304 4.31 -10.06 -11.42
C PRO A 304 3.12 -9.37 -10.75
N PRO A 305 1.95 -9.36 -11.40
CA PRO A 305 0.78 -8.72 -10.80
C PRO A 305 0.54 -9.23 -9.38
N CYS A 306 0.14 -8.33 -8.51
CA CYS A 306 -0.18 -8.68 -7.13
C CYS A 306 -1.46 -7.98 -6.69
N THR A 307 -2.10 -8.53 -5.67
CA THR A 307 -3.29 -7.93 -5.04
C THR A 307 -3.00 -7.76 -3.56
N ILE A 308 -3.34 -6.60 -3.02
CA ILE A 308 -3.23 -6.33 -1.58
C ILE A 308 -4.57 -5.87 -1.02
N GLU A 309 -4.86 -6.30 0.19
CA GLU A 309 -5.97 -5.76 0.97
C GLU A 309 -5.54 -4.39 1.50
N VAL A 310 -6.38 -3.38 1.33
CA VAL A 310 -6.14 -2.05 1.92
C VAL A 310 -7.39 -1.58 2.65
N PHE A 311 -7.17 -0.72 3.64
CA PHE A 311 -8.23 -0.05 4.40
C PHE A 311 -8.35 1.38 3.85
N LYS A 312 -9.45 1.64 3.14
CA LYS A 312 -9.68 2.96 2.53
C LYS A 312 -10.37 3.87 3.53
N ILE A 313 -9.81 5.06 3.73
CA ILE A 313 -10.35 6.05 4.66
C ILE A 313 -11.71 6.54 4.19
N MET A 314 -12.67 6.68 5.13
CA MET A 314 -14.03 7.14 4.84
C MET A 314 -14.31 8.49 5.51
N GLU A 315 -14.41 8.48 6.83
CA GLU A 315 -14.68 9.71 7.60
C GLU A 315 -14.17 9.57 9.04
N LYS A 316 -13.93 10.71 9.66
CA LYS A 316 -13.55 10.74 11.07
C LYS A 316 -14.80 10.80 11.95
N VAL A 317 -14.68 10.26 13.15
CA VAL A 317 -15.72 10.29 14.19
C VAL A 317 -15.17 11.06 15.38
N ASP A 318 -15.88 12.07 15.85
CA ASP A 318 -15.51 12.83 17.04
C ASP A 318 -16.06 12.18 18.31
N TYR A 319 -15.51 12.55 19.44
CA TYR A 319 -16.03 12.21 20.76
C TYR A 319 -17.40 12.88 20.96
N PRO A 320 -18.31 12.27 21.71
CA PRO A 320 -19.53 12.97 22.14
C PRO A 320 -19.17 14.22 22.97
N ARG A 321 -19.89 15.32 22.69
CA ARG A 321 -19.64 16.60 23.33
C ARG A 321 -20.92 17.21 23.90
N ASN A 322 -20.76 18.02 24.94
CA ASN A 322 -21.86 18.78 25.51
C ASN A 322 -22.01 20.12 24.75
N LYS A 323 -22.96 20.95 25.18
CA LYS A 323 -23.23 22.27 24.58
C LYS A 323 -22.05 23.25 24.69
N ASN A 324 -21.11 23.01 25.60
CA ASN A 324 -19.90 23.83 25.78
C ASN A 324 -18.71 23.30 24.96
N ASP A 325 -18.96 22.31 24.07
CA ASP A 325 -17.94 21.68 23.23
C ASP A 325 -16.91 20.84 24.04
N GLU A 326 -17.30 20.41 25.23
CA GLU A 326 -16.44 19.57 26.10
C GLU A 326 -16.74 18.08 25.85
N VAL A 327 -15.70 17.25 25.81
CA VAL A 327 -15.82 15.79 25.66
C VAL A 327 -16.52 15.22 26.90
N ILE A 328 -17.60 14.43 26.67
CA ILE A 328 -18.42 13.86 27.76
C ILE A 328 -18.41 12.34 27.80
N ALA A 329 -17.68 11.70 26.89
CA ALA A 329 -17.57 10.24 26.87
C ALA A 329 -16.21 9.86 26.34
N ILE A 330 -15.72 8.71 26.78
CA ILE A 330 -14.39 8.19 26.43
C ILE A 330 -14.57 6.94 25.55
N ILE A 331 -13.51 6.52 24.88
CA ILE A 331 -13.52 5.30 24.08
C ILE A 331 -13.92 4.11 24.98
N HIS A 332 -14.90 3.35 24.55
CA HIS A 332 -15.37 2.18 25.32
C HIS A 332 -14.25 1.14 25.42
N PRO A 333 -14.10 0.44 26.56
CA PRO A 333 -13.04 -0.57 26.71
C PRO A 333 -13.02 -1.65 25.64
N LYS A 334 -14.19 -2.02 25.07
CA LYS A 334 -14.27 -3.02 24.00
C LYS A 334 -13.83 -2.49 22.64
N LEU A 335 -13.76 -1.17 22.47
CA LEU A 335 -13.24 -0.57 21.24
C LEU A 335 -11.76 -0.20 21.38
N GLN A 336 -11.31 0.15 22.57
CA GLN A 336 -9.93 0.55 22.83
C GLN A 336 -8.95 -0.51 22.30
N ASP A 337 -7.96 -0.09 21.50
CA ASP A 337 -6.93 -0.94 20.94
C ASP A 337 -7.40 -1.96 19.89
N GLN A 338 -8.63 -1.82 19.39
CA GLN A 338 -9.20 -2.71 18.37
C GLN A 338 -9.03 -2.17 16.95
N ASP A 339 -7.95 -1.45 16.70
CA ASP A 339 -7.63 -0.93 15.37
C ASP A 339 -7.66 -2.04 14.33
N TRP A 340 -8.27 -1.77 13.18
CA TRP A 340 -8.41 -2.68 12.02
C TRP A 340 -9.39 -3.83 12.23
N GLN A 341 -10.07 -3.90 13.38
CA GLN A 341 -11.07 -4.94 13.64
C GLN A 341 -12.47 -4.48 13.18
N PRO A 342 -13.35 -5.41 12.78
CA PRO A 342 -14.68 -5.01 12.31
C PRO A 342 -15.52 -4.39 13.42
N LEU A 343 -16.22 -3.32 13.09
CA LEU A 343 -17.17 -2.62 13.94
C LEU A 343 -18.53 -2.73 13.28
N ASN A 344 -19.49 -3.34 13.99
CA ASN A 344 -20.81 -3.65 13.47
C ASN A 344 -21.89 -2.90 14.25
N ASN A 345 -23.08 -2.78 13.64
CA ASN A 345 -24.26 -2.19 14.31
C ASN A 345 -24.44 -2.78 15.70
N GLY A 346 -24.58 -1.92 16.71
CA GLY A 346 -24.76 -2.33 18.11
C GLY A 346 -23.49 -2.44 18.91
N ASP A 347 -22.33 -2.45 18.27
CA ASP A 347 -21.04 -2.52 18.99
C ASP A 347 -20.81 -1.22 19.78
N PRO A 348 -20.22 -1.32 20.97
CA PRO A 348 -19.99 -0.13 21.80
C PRO A 348 -18.88 0.76 21.24
N LEU A 349 -19.14 2.07 21.27
CA LEU A 349 -18.18 3.10 20.83
C LEU A 349 -17.61 3.87 22.02
N PHE A 350 -18.50 4.43 22.85
CA PHE A 350 -18.12 5.35 23.90
C PHE A 350 -18.80 4.99 25.21
N LEU A 351 -18.17 5.38 26.29
CA LEU A 351 -18.66 5.20 27.65
C LEU A 351 -18.68 6.55 28.36
N THR A 352 -19.84 6.97 28.85
CA THR A 352 -19.92 8.17 29.71
C THR A 352 -19.39 7.86 31.10
N LEU A 353 -19.07 8.90 31.88
CA LEU A 353 -18.61 8.71 33.27
C LEU A 353 -19.73 8.14 34.16
N ASP A 354 -20.98 8.32 33.75
CA ASP A 354 -22.14 7.75 34.48
C ASP A 354 -22.43 6.30 34.06
N GLY A 355 -21.62 5.74 33.12
CA GLY A 355 -21.76 4.34 32.72
C GLY A 355 -22.70 4.09 31.55
N GLU A 356 -23.19 5.15 30.89
CA GLU A 356 -24.03 4.98 29.69
C GLU A 356 -23.12 4.59 28.51
N VAL A 357 -23.57 3.58 27.74
CA VAL A 357 -22.84 3.09 26.55
C VAL A 357 -23.48 3.70 25.30
N ILE A 358 -22.64 4.35 24.47
CA ILE A 358 -23.04 4.88 23.17
C ILE A 358 -22.56 3.86 22.12
N VAL A 359 -23.47 3.37 21.28
CA VAL A 359 -23.20 2.29 20.33
C VAL A 359 -23.14 2.80 18.89
N TYR A 360 -22.49 2.02 18.03
CA TYR A 360 -22.46 2.23 16.58
C TYR A 360 -23.83 1.87 16.01
N LYS A 361 -24.45 2.77 15.25
CA LYS A 361 -25.85 2.61 14.79
C LYS A 361 -26.02 2.51 13.28
N GLU A 362 -24.93 2.39 12.53
CA GLU A 362 -25.01 2.28 11.07
C GLU A 362 -25.05 0.82 10.62
N ASN A 363 -25.68 0.56 9.47
CA ASN A 363 -25.90 -0.80 8.97
C ASN A 363 -24.74 -1.31 8.08
N CYS A 364 -23.61 -0.63 8.08
CA CYS A 364 -22.43 -1.07 7.35
C CYS A 364 -21.29 -1.39 8.32
N THR A 365 -20.58 -2.48 8.06
CA THR A 365 -19.38 -2.82 8.82
C THR A 365 -18.24 -1.89 8.39
N VAL A 366 -17.56 -1.30 9.36
CA VAL A 366 -16.37 -0.49 9.13
C VAL A 366 -15.22 -1.02 9.99
N TYR A 367 -14.00 -0.55 9.69
CA TYR A 367 -12.79 -0.98 10.39
C TYR A 367 -12.14 0.28 10.97
N PRO A 368 -12.38 0.58 12.25
CA PRO A 368 -11.86 1.82 12.85
C PRO A 368 -10.34 1.77 12.98
N THR A 369 -9.70 2.92 12.85
CA THR A 369 -8.27 3.07 12.99
C THR A 369 -7.95 4.42 13.64
N PHE A 370 -6.72 4.61 14.10
CA PHE A 370 -6.33 5.74 14.93
C PHE A 370 -7.27 5.88 16.15
N ILE A 371 -7.62 4.73 16.75
CA ILE A 371 -8.53 4.73 17.89
C ILE A 371 -7.83 5.39 19.09
N ASN A 372 -8.44 6.47 19.58
CA ASN A 372 -7.97 7.19 20.76
C ASN A 372 -6.52 7.70 20.59
N GLU A 373 -6.18 8.21 19.40
CA GLU A 373 -4.87 8.79 19.13
C GLU A 373 -4.73 10.13 19.84
N ALA A 374 -3.68 10.26 20.65
CA ALA A 374 -3.43 11.45 21.46
C ALA A 374 -3.36 12.73 20.62
N ALA A 375 -2.74 12.65 19.43
CA ALA A 375 -2.55 13.82 18.55
C ALA A 375 -3.86 14.33 17.97
N TYR A 376 -4.94 13.53 17.98
CA TYR A 376 -6.17 13.88 17.30
C TYR A 376 -7.28 14.38 18.22
N TYR A 377 -7.01 14.54 19.52
CA TYR A 377 -7.93 15.25 20.43
C TYR A 377 -8.16 16.68 19.96
N GLU A 378 -7.09 17.38 19.58
CA GLU A 378 -7.21 18.75 19.05
C GLU A 378 -7.89 18.82 17.69
N LYS A 379 -7.97 17.71 16.96
CA LYS A 379 -8.60 17.63 15.63
C LYS A 379 -10.04 17.14 15.72
N LYS A 380 -10.59 16.96 16.90
CA LYS A 380 -11.97 16.45 17.13
C LYS A 380 -12.16 15.10 16.43
N GLN A 381 -11.24 14.17 16.70
CA GLN A 381 -11.23 12.86 16.07
C GLN A 381 -10.95 11.78 17.13
N ALA A 382 -11.96 10.93 17.38
CA ALA A 382 -11.83 9.78 18.28
C ALA A 382 -11.27 8.56 17.55
N PHE A 383 -11.66 8.39 16.28
CA PHE A 383 -11.13 7.37 15.36
C PHE A 383 -11.55 7.73 13.93
N VAL A 384 -10.99 7.01 12.97
CA VAL A 384 -11.35 7.13 11.55
C VAL A 384 -12.04 5.83 11.13
N LYS A 385 -13.17 5.94 10.42
CA LYS A 385 -13.82 4.78 9.78
C LYS A 385 -13.06 4.45 8.49
N THR A 386 -12.81 3.16 8.26
CA THR A 386 -12.27 2.67 6.99
C THR A 386 -13.13 1.52 6.47
N VAL A 387 -13.04 1.26 5.18
CA VAL A 387 -13.61 0.07 4.53
C VAL A 387 -12.50 -0.73 3.90
N LYS A 388 -12.64 -2.05 3.88
CA LYS A 388 -11.68 -2.93 3.21
C LYS A 388 -11.96 -2.98 1.72
N ILE A 389 -10.93 -2.81 0.92
CA ILE A 389 -10.97 -3.02 -0.54
C ILE A 389 -9.71 -3.77 -0.96
N GLU A 390 -9.70 -4.29 -2.16
CA GLU A 390 -8.52 -4.88 -2.76
C GLU A 390 -8.00 -3.96 -3.86
N LEU A 391 -6.68 -3.79 -3.92
CA LEU A 391 -5.98 -3.10 -4.98
C LEU A 391 -5.07 -4.09 -5.71
N THR A 392 -5.08 -4.01 -7.05
CA THR A 392 -4.21 -4.82 -7.91
C THR A 392 -3.19 -3.90 -8.57
N ALA A 393 -1.94 -4.36 -8.61
CA ALA A 393 -0.88 -3.68 -9.37
C ALA A 393 -0.45 -4.51 -10.56
N UNK A 394 -0.19 -3.88 -11.48
CA UNK A 394 0.24 -4.48 -12.63
C UNK A 394 1.56 -5.09 -12.43
N HIS A 395 1.94 -5.84 -13.52
CA HIS A 395 3.30 -6.40 -13.64
C HIS A 395 4.29 -5.29 -13.95
N ILE A 396 5.31 -5.12 -13.14
CA ILE A 396 6.27 -4.02 -13.34
C ILE A 396 7.70 -4.54 -13.44
N ARG A 397 8.55 -3.80 -14.18
CA ARG A 397 10.01 -3.95 -14.17
C ARG A 397 10.67 -2.60 -14.38
N SER A 398 11.93 -2.51 -14.04
CA SER A 398 12.73 -1.30 -14.27
C SER A 398 13.11 -1.18 -15.75
N SER A 399 13.02 0.03 -16.29
CA SER A 399 13.53 0.33 -17.64
C SER A 399 15.06 0.51 -17.69
N ALA A 400 15.74 0.36 -16.55
CA ALA A 400 17.20 0.51 -16.49
C ALA A 400 17.93 -0.45 -17.42
N LEU A 401 17.40 -1.67 -17.62
CA LEU A 401 18.01 -2.67 -18.48
C LEU A 401 17.94 -2.32 -19.98
N ASP A 402 16.94 -1.53 -20.37
CA ASP A 402 16.75 -1.17 -21.79
C ASP A 402 17.83 -0.17 -22.27
N GLN A 403 18.48 0.53 -21.34
CA GLN A 403 19.52 1.52 -21.64
C GLN A 403 20.92 0.92 -21.81
N SER A 404 21.11 -0.34 -21.38
CA SER A 404 22.42 -1.01 -21.45
C SER A 404 22.67 -1.70 -22.79
N THR A 405 21.65 -1.76 -23.68
CA THR A 405 21.73 -2.44 -24.98
C THR A 405 21.74 -1.49 -26.18
N SER A 406 21.79 -0.16 -25.96
CA SER A 406 21.84 0.85 -27.03
C SER A 406 23.24 1.41 -27.24
#